data_6c39680cfa05a3bdd917cf8bab5f2d25
#
_entry.id   6c39680cfa05a3bdd917cf8bab5f2d25
#
_cell.length_a   1.000
_cell.length_b   1.000
_cell.length_c   1.000
_cell.angle_alpha   90.00
_cell.angle_beta   90.00
_cell.angle_gamma   90.00
#
_symmetry.space_group_name_H-M   'P 1'
#
loop_
_entity.id
_entity.type
_entity.pdbx_description
1 polymer ?
#
loop_
_entity_poly.entity_id
_entity_poly.type
_entity_poly.pdbx_seq_one_letter_code
_entity_poly.pdbx_strand_id
1 'polypeptide(L)'
;MSHQYYKPARSRLQRSELAVPGSSPKMFEKALNSNADYIFLDLEDAVSPNDKISARQNVIKALKEINWREKSKTISVRINSLDTHYMYSDVVEIVEQVGDKVDTILVPKAGTASDVYMVDCLLTQIETNKKFKNKIGIECLIETALGMSNIKEIAKSSNRLEALHFGVADYAASLRARTVVIGGLNPDYPGDQWHHGLSLLVMTCRAYGLRAIDGPFGDFNDPDAYIASAKRAAAIGIEGKWAIHPSQIDLANKVFSPPEAEVNKAKRILEELEKAAKEGKGAAQLDGRMIDAASARMAENIVNINKLIQGK
;
A
#
# COMPACT_ATOMS: atom_id res chain seq x y z
N MET A 1 -18.52 -16.00 2.92
CA MET A 1 -17.41 -15.37 3.66
C MET A 1 -17.91 -15.09 5.07
N SER A 2 -17.56 -15.94 5.97
CA SER A 2 -18.25 -16.04 7.25
C SER A 2 -17.93 -14.95 8.26
N HIS A 3 -16.90 -14.13 8.08
CA HIS A 3 -16.43 -13.27 9.15
C HIS A 3 -15.88 -11.92 8.69
N GLN A 4 -16.19 -11.48 7.46
CA GLN A 4 -15.89 -10.11 7.03
C GLN A 4 -17.02 -9.20 7.51
N TYR A 5 -16.75 -8.43 8.54
CA TYR A 5 -17.66 -7.41 9.03
C TYR A 5 -17.54 -6.12 8.21
N TYR A 6 -16.35 -5.83 7.71
CA TYR A 6 -16.06 -4.62 6.95
C TYR A 6 -16.10 -4.89 5.44
N LYS A 7 -16.64 -3.92 4.69
CA LYS A 7 -16.61 -3.96 3.23
C LYS A 7 -15.17 -3.83 2.75
N PRO A 8 -14.71 -4.66 1.82
CA PRO A 8 -13.38 -4.49 1.23
C PRO A 8 -13.19 -3.09 0.64
N ALA A 9 -12.01 -2.54 0.86
CA ALA A 9 -11.59 -1.28 0.25
C ALA A 9 -11.60 -1.38 -1.28
N ARG A 10 -11.55 -0.22 -1.95
CA ARG A 10 -11.48 -0.17 -3.42
C ARG A 10 -10.28 -0.98 -3.90
N SER A 11 -10.52 -1.88 -4.86
CA SER A 11 -9.45 -2.68 -5.47
C SER A 11 -8.50 -1.78 -6.25
N ARG A 12 -7.20 -1.88 -5.96
CA ARG A 12 -6.10 -1.22 -6.67
C ARG A 12 -4.95 -2.21 -6.82
N LEU A 13 -4.26 -2.13 -7.95
CA LEU A 13 -2.99 -2.84 -8.11
C LEU A 13 -1.90 -1.99 -7.45
N GLN A 14 -1.12 -2.60 -6.55
CA GLN A 14 -0.23 -1.86 -5.65
C GLN A 14 1.07 -2.65 -5.33
N ARG A 15 1.56 -3.45 -6.32
CA ARG A 15 2.76 -4.29 -6.15
C ARG A 15 4.01 -3.47 -5.90
N SER A 16 4.14 -2.35 -6.63
CA SER A 16 5.23 -1.39 -6.46
C SER A 16 4.68 0.01 -6.26
N GLU A 17 5.18 0.70 -5.25
CA GLU A 17 4.83 2.07 -4.93
C GLU A 17 6.05 2.98 -5.03
N LEU A 18 6.09 3.80 -6.07
CA LEU A 18 7.20 4.70 -6.31
C LEU A 18 7.04 5.99 -5.49
N ALA A 19 8.00 6.24 -4.61
CA ALA A 19 8.15 7.51 -3.90
C ALA A 19 8.78 8.57 -4.82
N VAL A 20 8.14 9.72 -4.97
CA VAL A 20 8.64 10.81 -5.82
C VAL A 20 8.63 12.12 -5.03
N PRO A 21 9.80 12.69 -4.67
CA PRO A 21 9.88 13.92 -3.92
C PRO A 21 9.19 15.09 -4.66
N GLY A 22 8.27 15.79 -3.99
CA GLY A 22 7.58 16.96 -4.53
C GLY A 22 8.51 18.13 -4.87
N SER A 23 9.69 18.15 -4.26
CA SER A 23 10.77 19.09 -4.59
C SER A 23 11.49 18.82 -5.91
N SER A 24 11.18 17.71 -6.60
CA SER A 24 11.91 17.24 -7.78
C SER A 24 11.01 17.12 -9.03
N PRO A 25 10.54 18.24 -9.64
CA PRO A 25 9.61 18.21 -10.78
C PRO A 25 10.10 17.38 -11.98
N LYS A 26 11.42 17.30 -12.19
CA LYS A 26 12.05 16.51 -13.27
C LYS A 26 11.77 15.00 -13.17
N MET A 27 11.33 14.52 -11.99
CA MET A 27 11.03 13.11 -11.76
C MET A 27 9.58 12.74 -12.08
N PHE A 28 8.64 13.68 -12.15
CA PHE A 28 7.22 13.40 -12.27
C PHE A 28 6.85 12.66 -13.56
N GLU A 29 7.27 13.16 -14.72
CA GLU A 29 7.02 12.48 -16.00
C GLU A 29 7.74 11.13 -16.09
N LYS A 30 8.94 11.02 -15.52
CA LYS A 30 9.67 9.74 -15.46
C LYS A 30 8.92 8.73 -14.60
N ALA A 31 8.33 9.17 -13.49
CA ALA A 31 7.52 8.33 -12.63
C ALA A 31 6.25 7.83 -13.35
N LEU A 32 5.54 8.72 -14.07
CA LEU A 32 4.39 8.34 -14.88
C LEU A 32 4.76 7.26 -15.91
N ASN A 33 5.90 7.37 -16.56
CA ASN A 33 6.36 6.43 -17.58
C ASN A 33 7.07 5.19 -17.03
N SER A 34 7.22 5.06 -15.72
CA SER A 34 7.78 3.86 -15.07
C SER A 34 6.78 2.69 -15.08
N ASN A 35 7.23 1.50 -14.67
CA ASN A 35 6.37 0.33 -14.49
C ASN A 35 5.70 0.27 -13.11
N ALA A 36 5.79 1.33 -12.29
CA ALA A 36 5.14 1.35 -10.98
C ALA A 36 3.62 1.27 -11.10
N ASP A 37 2.98 0.52 -10.22
CA ASP A 37 1.52 0.44 -10.14
C ASP A 37 0.92 1.66 -9.47
N TYR A 38 1.65 2.19 -8.49
CA TYR A 38 1.25 3.28 -7.62
C TYR A 38 2.37 4.31 -7.54
N ILE A 39 2.03 5.58 -7.58
CA ILE A 39 2.97 6.69 -7.44
C ILE A 39 2.46 7.58 -6.32
N PHE A 40 3.27 7.86 -5.33
CA PHE A 40 2.97 8.93 -4.39
C PHE A 40 3.94 10.10 -4.54
N LEU A 41 3.36 11.29 -4.68
CA LEU A 41 4.08 12.56 -4.71
C LEU A 41 4.30 12.97 -3.25
N ASP A 42 5.56 13.03 -2.84
CA ASP A 42 5.92 13.14 -1.44
C ASP A 42 6.15 14.59 -1.02
N LEU A 43 5.48 15.02 0.04
CA LEU A 43 5.67 16.32 0.69
C LEU A 43 6.34 16.21 2.06
N GLU A 44 6.59 14.97 2.52
CA GLU A 44 7.08 14.71 3.88
C GLU A 44 8.60 14.53 3.89
N ASP A 45 9.13 13.42 4.36
CA ASP A 45 10.54 13.24 4.71
C ASP A 45 11.54 13.42 3.54
N ALA A 46 11.11 13.18 2.30
CA ALA A 46 11.96 13.41 1.13
C ALA A 46 12.05 14.90 0.71
N VAL A 47 11.40 15.80 1.44
CA VAL A 47 11.38 17.25 1.15
C VAL A 47 11.93 18.03 2.34
N SER A 48 12.93 18.87 2.09
CA SER A 48 13.52 19.71 3.14
C SER A 48 12.49 20.71 3.73
N PRO A 49 12.63 21.14 4.99
CA PRO A 49 11.73 22.12 5.60
C PRO A 49 11.60 23.42 4.76
N ASN A 50 12.69 23.87 4.15
CA ASN A 50 12.69 25.10 3.34
C ASN A 50 11.93 24.94 2.00
N ASP A 51 11.77 23.71 1.53
CA ASP A 51 11.15 23.41 0.24
C ASP A 51 9.69 22.95 0.35
N LYS A 52 9.13 22.82 1.56
CA LYS A 52 7.77 22.29 1.78
C LYS A 52 6.70 23.03 0.97
N ILE A 53 6.74 24.36 0.97
CA ILE A 53 5.78 25.20 0.25
C ILE A 53 5.96 25.06 -1.26
N SER A 54 7.20 25.14 -1.75
CA SER A 54 7.49 25.00 -3.18
C SER A 54 7.19 23.59 -3.69
N ALA A 55 7.45 22.56 -2.91
CA ALA A 55 7.12 21.18 -3.25
C ALA A 55 5.60 21.00 -3.41
N ARG A 56 4.78 21.54 -2.50
CA ARG A 56 3.32 21.54 -2.65
C ARG A 56 2.89 22.19 -3.95
N GLN A 57 3.42 23.36 -4.29
CA GLN A 57 3.09 24.05 -5.54
C GLN A 57 3.53 23.25 -6.78
N ASN A 58 4.68 22.59 -6.72
CA ASN A 58 5.15 21.70 -7.79
C ASN A 58 4.20 20.52 -7.99
N VAL A 59 3.73 19.88 -6.88
CA VAL A 59 2.78 18.78 -6.93
C VAL A 59 1.44 19.24 -7.52
N ILE A 60 0.90 20.38 -7.08
CA ILE A 60 -0.34 20.95 -7.63
C ILE A 60 -0.18 21.21 -9.14
N LYS A 61 0.94 21.82 -9.55
CA LYS A 61 1.22 22.08 -10.96
C LYS A 61 1.31 20.78 -11.76
N ALA A 62 2.05 19.78 -11.28
CA ALA A 62 2.19 18.50 -11.94
C ALA A 62 0.84 17.78 -12.10
N LEU A 63 -0.02 17.81 -11.06
CA LEU A 63 -1.35 17.22 -11.13
C LEU A 63 -2.28 17.94 -12.11
N LYS A 64 -2.06 19.25 -12.37
CA LYS A 64 -2.81 20.00 -13.41
C LYS A 64 -2.32 19.72 -14.83
N GLU A 65 -1.00 19.66 -15.04
CA GLU A 65 -0.37 19.69 -16.34
C GLU A 65 -0.09 18.30 -16.93
N ILE A 66 0.19 17.29 -16.10
CA ILE A 66 0.52 15.92 -16.53
C ILE A 66 -0.76 15.07 -16.57
N ASN A 67 -0.93 14.33 -17.67
CA ASN A 67 -2.06 13.39 -17.79
C ASN A 67 -1.80 12.07 -17.04
N TRP A 68 -1.90 12.10 -15.73
CA TRP A 68 -1.69 10.93 -14.86
C TRP A 68 -2.63 9.76 -15.14
N ARG A 69 -3.78 10.00 -15.76
CA ARG A 69 -4.77 8.96 -16.07
C ARG A 69 -4.41 8.13 -17.31
N GLU A 70 -3.44 8.58 -18.10
CA GLU A 70 -3.03 7.88 -19.33
C GLU A 70 -2.51 6.46 -19.08
N LYS A 71 -1.85 6.22 -17.96
CA LYS A 71 -1.16 4.94 -17.67
C LYS A 71 -1.88 4.06 -16.64
N SER A 72 -3.12 4.36 -16.30
CA SER A 72 -3.94 3.58 -15.34
C SER A 72 -3.25 3.31 -13.99
N LYS A 73 -2.42 4.24 -13.53
CA LYS A 73 -1.75 4.17 -12.22
C LYS A 73 -2.60 4.78 -11.13
N THR A 74 -2.40 4.33 -9.90
CA THR A 74 -2.91 5.04 -8.73
C THR A 74 -2.00 6.20 -8.39
N ILE A 75 -2.58 7.39 -8.22
CA ILE A 75 -1.87 8.62 -7.90
C ILE A 75 -2.23 9.08 -6.50
N SER A 76 -1.25 9.16 -5.66
CA SER A 76 -1.36 9.57 -4.26
C SER A 76 -0.51 10.80 -3.96
N VAL A 77 -0.83 11.46 -2.87
CA VAL A 77 0.03 12.48 -2.27
C VAL A 77 0.29 12.10 -0.81
N ARG A 78 1.57 11.94 -0.44
CA ARG A 78 1.96 11.85 0.96
C ARG A 78 2.07 13.25 1.53
N ILE A 79 1.15 13.58 2.42
CA ILE A 79 1.13 14.87 3.12
C ILE A 79 2.14 14.89 4.26
N ASN A 80 2.42 16.05 4.80
CA ASN A 80 3.19 16.15 6.04
C ASN A 80 2.38 15.59 7.23
N SER A 81 3.08 15.14 8.26
CA SER A 81 2.49 14.59 9.48
C SER A 81 1.61 15.62 10.21
N LEU A 82 0.61 15.10 10.95
CA LEU A 82 -0.39 15.92 11.67
C LEU A 82 0.20 16.74 12.81
N ASP A 83 1.36 16.39 13.32
CA ASP A 83 2.10 17.15 14.32
C ASP A 83 2.88 18.33 13.75
N THR A 84 2.81 18.57 12.44
CA THR A 84 3.42 19.72 11.77
C THR A 84 2.40 20.79 11.39
N HIS A 85 2.86 22.02 11.20
CA HIS A 85 2.01 23.10 10.71
C HIS A 85 1.78 23.07 9.18
N TYR A 86 2.33 22.08 8.46
CA TYR A 86 2.21 21.97 7.00
C TYR A 86 0.97 21.17 6.55
N MET A 87 0.55 20.18 7.34
CA MET A 87 -0.48 19.21 6.96
C MET A 87 -1.77 19.86 6.48
N TYR A 88 -2.27 20.83 7.21
CA TYR A 88 -3.51 21.53 6.86
C TYR A 88 -3.45 22.10 5.43
N SER A 89 -2.39 22.87 5.13
CA SER A 89 -2.21 23.45 3.79
C SER A 89 -1.98 22.38 2.73
N ASP A 90 -1.32 21.27 3.05
CA ASP A 90 -1.13 20.17 2.11
C ASP A 90 -2.47 19.57 1.68
N VAL A 91 -3.35 19.28 2.64
CA VAL A 91 -4.67 18.73 2.31
C VAL A 91 -5.53 19.76 1.60
N VAL A 92 -5.67 20.96 2.18
CA VAL A 92 -6.63 21.95 1.68
C VAL A 92 -6.24 22.47 0.30
N GLU A 93 -4.99 22.92 0.11
CA GLU A 93 -4.58 23.52 -1.16
C GLU A 93 -4.55 22.49 -2.31
N ILE A 94 -4.09 21.26 -2.04
CA ILE A 94 -4.07 20.21 -3.06
C ILE A 94 -5.49 19.77 -3.42
N VAL A 95 -6.29 19.45 -2.42
CA VAL A 95 -7.62 18.88 -2.70
C VAL A 95 -8.55 19.93 -3.30
N GLU A 96 -8.50 21.18 -2.86
CA GLU A 96 -9.30 22.26 -3.46
C GLU A 96 -8.96 22.55 -4.92
N GLN A 97 -7.69 22.42 -5.32
CA GLN A 97 -7.23 22.80 -6.65
C GLN A 97 -7.17 21.62 -7.63
N VAL A 98 -6.87 20.40 -7.15
CA VAL A 98 -6.58 19.24 -7.99
C VAL A 98 -7.07 17.90 -7.40
N GLY A 99 -7.97 17.91 -6.43
CA GLY A 99 -8.42 16.70 -5.75
C GLY A 99 -9.11 15.69 -6.69
N ASP A 100 -9.70 16.14 -7.79
CA ASP A 100 -10.27 15.27 -8.83
C ASP A 100 -9.21 14.45 -9.60
N LYS A 101 -7.93 14.77 -9.44
CA LYS A 101 -6.79 14.09 -10.04
C LYS A 101 -6.08 13.14 -9.06
N VAL A 102 -6.41 13.23 -7.78
CA VAL A 102 -5.80 12.42 -6.70
C VAL A 102 -6.68 11.23 -6.41
N ASP A 103 -6.08 10.04 -6.28
CA ASP A 103 -6.80 8.83 -5.91
C ASP A 103 -6.83 8.61 -4.40
N THR A 104 -5.71 8.85 -3.73
CA THR A 104 -5.56 8.67 -2.28
C THR A 104 -4.67 9.76 -1.66
N ILE A 105 -4.91 10.05 -0.40
CA ILE A 105 -3.99 10.78 0.47
C ILE A 105 -3.30 9.78 1.37
N LEU A 106 -1.96 9.79 1.39
CA LEU A 106 -1.15 8.98 2.28
C LEU A 106 -0.78 9.79 3.52
N VAL A 107 -1.29 9.35 4.66
CA VAL A 107 -1.09 10.01 5.97
C VAL A 107 0.10 9.36 6.67
N PRO A 108 1.22 10.07 6.85
CA PRO A 108 2.37 9.54 7.58
C PRO A 108 2.14 9.58 9.09
N LYS A 109 2.89 8.78 9.83
CA LYS A 109 2.97 8.78 11.29
C LYS A 109 1.61 8.71 12.00
N ALA A 110 0.62 8.05 11.37
CA ALA A 110 -0.71 7.87 11.96
C ALA A 110 -0.57 7.14 13.31
N GLY A 111 -0.93 7.84 14.38
CA GLY A 111 -0.80 7.35 15.75
C GLY A 111 -2.12 6.92 16.38
N THR A 112 -3.22 7.52 15.95
CA THR A 112 -4.57 7.33 16.51
C THR A 112 -5.65 7.35 15.44
N ALA A 113 -6.85 6.85 15.78
CA ALA A 113 -8.04 6.97 14.93
C ALA A 113 -8.41 8.43 14.61
N SER A 114 -8.10 9.36 15.52
CA SER A 114 -8.40 10.80 15.36
C SER A 114 -7.59 11.42 14.22
N ASP A 115 -6.38 10.92 13.96
CA ASP A 115 -5.54 11.43 12.88
C ASP A 115 -6.21 11.16 11.51
N VAL A 116 -6.75 9.96 11.34
CA VAL A 116 -7.49 9.59 10.13
C VAL A 116 -8.80 10.37 10.03
N TYR A 117 -9.52 10.50 11.14
CA TYR A 117 -10.80 11.20 11.19
C TYR A 117 -10.65 12.67 10.82
N MET A 118 -9.60 13.35 11.27
CA MET A 118 -9.32 14.73 10.90
C MET A 118 -9.16 14.91 9.39
N VAL A 119 -8.38 14.04 8.76
CA VAL A 119 -8.19 14.06 7.28
C VAL A 119 -9.49 13.75 6.55
N ASP A 120 -10.25 12.74 7.01
CA ASP A 120 -11.56 12.40 6.43
C ASP A 120 -12.54 13.57 6.49
N CYS A 121 -12.60 14.30 7.61
CA CYS A 121 -13.45 15.49 7.75
C CYS A 121 -13.08 16.57 6.72
N LEU A 122 -11.80 16.88 6.56
CA LEU A 122 -11.34 17.87 5.58
C LEU A 122 -11.69 17.44 4.15
N LEU A 123 -11.38 16.20 3.78
CA LEU A 123 -11.70 15.65 2.45
C LEU A 123 -13.20 15.71 2.20
N THR A 124 -14.03 15.31 3.17
CA THR A 124 -15.48 15.28 3.02
C THR A 124 -16.05 16.68 2.77
N GLN A 125 -15.58 17.69 3.50
CA GLN A 125 -16.04 19.07 3.35
C GLN A 125 -15.63 19.64 1.99
N ILE A 126 -14.38 19.45 1.58
CA ILE A 126 -13.87 19.97 0.32
C ILE A 126 -14.57 19.28 -0.86
N GLU A 127 -14.67 17.95 -0.86
CA GLU A 127 -15.33 17.18 -1.91
C GLU A 127 -16.82 17.59 -2.08
N THR A 128 -17.50 17.81 -0.95
CA THR A 128 -18.89 18.25 -0.96
C THR A 128 -19.03 19.64 -1.57
N ASN A 129 -18.18 20.59 -1.14
CA ASN A 129 -18.18 21.95 -1.66
C ASN A 129 -17.82 22.00 -3.15
N LYS A 130 -16.80 21.24 -3.56
CA LYS A 130 -16.34 21.16 -4.96
C LYS A 130 -17.19 20.23 -5.83
N LYS A 131 -18.13 19.48 -5.25
CA LYS A 131 -19.01 18.52 -5.94
C LYS A 131 -18.24 17.44 -6.71
N PHE A 132 -17.20 16.90 -6.09
CA PHE A 132 -16.40 15.83 -6.70
C PHE A 132 -17.26 14.56 -6.90
N LYS A 133 -17.13 13.95 -8.08
CA LYS A 133 -17.83 12.69 -8.39
C LYS A 133 -17.26 11.49 -7.68
N ASN A 134 -15.94 11.46 -7.52
CA ASN A 134 -15.21 10.39 -6.85
C ASN A 134 -14.69 10.87 -5.51
N LYS A 135 -14.77 9.99 -4.52
CA LYS A 135 -14.15 10.23 -3.21
C LYS A 135 -12.69 9.85 -3.23
N ILE A 136 -11.85 10.68 -2.63
CA ILE A 136 -10.44 10.41 -2.40
C ILE A 136 -10.32 9.39 -1.28
N GLY A 137 -9.54 8.32 -1.48
CA GLY A 137 -9.21 7.35 -0.45
C GLY A 137 -8.18 7.89 0.55
N ILE A 138 -8.07 7.24 1.69
CA ILE A 138 -7.01 7.48 2.68
C ILE A 138 -6.17 6.22 2.80
N GLU A 139 -4.87 6.38 2.84
CA GLU A 139 -3.94 5.31 3.22
C GLU A 139 -3.08 5.82 4.38
N CYS A 140 -2.71 4.96 5.32
CA CYS A 140 -1.97 5.37 6.50
C CYS A 140 -0.65 4.63 6.63
N LEU A 141 0.39 5.36 6.99
CA LEU A 141 1.69 4.80 7.32
C LEU A 141 1.74 4.52 8.83
N ILE A 142 1.84 3.24 9.17
CA ILE A 142 1.99 2.75 10.55
C ILE A 142 3.49 2.62 10.82
N GLU A 143 4.05 3.63 11.44
CA GLU A 143 5.51 3.79 11.56
C GLU A 143 5.95 4.34 12.92
N THR A 144 5.05 4.25 13.90
CA THR A 144 5.38 4.60 15.28
C THR A 144 4.90 3.51 16.24
N ALA A 145 5.52 3.41 17.41
CA ALA A 145 5.07 2.51 18.48
C ALA A 145 3.61 2.80 18.85
N LEU A 146 3.21 4.09 18.88
CA LEU A 146 1.84 4.50 19.17
C LEU A 146 0.87 4.01 18.06
N GLY A 147 1.22 4.23 16.79
CA GLY A 147 0.41 3.79 15.65
C GLY A 147 0.24 2.28 15.61
N MET A 148 1.32 1.54 15.85
CA MET A 148 1.25 0.08 15.90
C MET A 148 0.42 -0.42 17.10
N SER A 149 0.48 0.24 18.24
CA SER A 149 -0.36 -0.10 19.41
C SER A 149 -1.85 0.17 19.15
N ASN A 150 -2.17 1.17 18.34
CA ASN A 150 -3.54 1.57 18.01
C ASN A 150 -4.00 1.09 16.62
N ILE A 151 -3.26 0.20 15.98
CA ILE A 151 -3.48 -0.15 14.57
C ILE A 151 -4.92 -0.60 14.26
N LYS A 152 -5.58 -1.30 15.18
CA LYS A 152 -6.97 -1.75 15.03
C LYS A 152 -7.96 -0.59 15.07
N GLU A 153 -7.72 0.39 15.94
CA GLU A 153 -8.55 1.59 16.04
C GLU A 153 -8.38 2.47 14.80
N ILE A 154 -7.15 2.60 14.31
CA ILE A 154 -6.84 3.27 13.04
C ILE A 154 -7.56 2.58 11.89
N ALA A 155 -7.45 1.26 11.78
CA ALA A 155 -8.00 0.49 10.65
C ALA A 155 -9.52 0.59 10.51
N LYS A 156 -10.27 0.86 11.58
CA LYS A 156 -11.73 0.99 11.55
C LYS A 156 -12.24 2.43 11.57
N SER A 157 -11.34 3.41 11.57
CA SER A 157 -11.69 4.82 11.85
C SER A 157 -12.41 5.54 10.71
N SER A 158 -12.29 5.07 9.47
CA SER A 158 -12.92 5.70 8.31
C SER A 158 -13.26 4.68 7.22
N ASN A 159 -14.40 4.86 6.59
CA ASN A 159 -14.79 4.10 5.39
C ASN A 159 -14.00 4.52 4.13
N ARG A 160 -13.16 5.55 4.21
CA ARG A 160 -12.25 5.98 3.15
C ARG A 160 -10.91 5.27 3.21
N LEU A 161 -10.61 4.61 4.33
CA LEU A 161 -9.33 3.95 4.51
C LEU A 161 -9.22 2.78 3.53
N GLU A 162 -8.13 2.74 2.76
CA GLU A 162 -7.92 1.74 1.72
C GLU A 162 -6.73 0.82 1.99
N ALA A 163 -5.67 1.33 2.63
CA ALA A 163 -4.47 0.55 2.94
C ALA A 163 -3.77 1.02 4.21
N LEU A 164 -3.01 0.11 4.81
CA LEU A 164 -2.00 0.42 5.81
C LEU A 164 -0.62 0.03 5.29
N HIS A 165 0.36 0.90 5.49
CA HIS A 165 1.74 0.72 5.08
C HIS A 165 2.63 0.55 6.31
N PHE A 166 3.65 -0.29 6.24
CA PHE A 166 4.62 -0.48 7.30
C PHE A 166 5.84 0.42 7.10
N GLY A 167 5.93 1.53 7.82
CA GLY A 167 7.05 2.46 7.73
C GLY A 167 8.24 2.04 8.60
N VAL A 168 9.04 1.10 8.13
CA VAL A 168 10.08 0.42 8.91
C VAL A 168 11.14 1.35 9.51
N ALA A 169 11.48 2.46 8.85
CA ALA A 169 12.52 3.38 9.32
C ALA A 169 12.12 4.12 10.59
N ASP A 170 11.01 4.86 10.53
CA ASP A 170 10.46 5.57 11.68
C ASP A 170 9.97 4.60 12.77
N TYR A 171 9.45 3.43 12.38
CA TYR A 171 9.08 2.39 13.34
C TYR A 171 10.29 1.93 14.15
N ALA A 172 11.42 1.65 13.49
CA ALA A 172 12.68 1.31 14.16
C ALA A 172 13.15 2.41 15.12
N ALA A 173 13.10 3.67 14.67
CA ALA A 173 13.46 4.83 15.50
C ALA A 173 12.51 4.98 16.71
N SER A 174 11.20 4.85 16.50
CA SER A 174 10.19 4.92 17.55
C SER A 174 10.33 3.82 18.61
N LEU A 175 10.72 2.62 18.19
CA LEU A 175 11.04 1.50 19.09
C LEU A 175 12.43 1.62 19.74
N ARG A 176 13.25 2.59 19.34
CA ARG A 176 14.66 2.69 19.71
C ARG A 176 15.45 1.42 19.34
N ALA A 177 15.11 0.78 18.22
CA ALA A 177 15.80 -0.40 17.73
C ALA A 177 17.23 -0.04 17.31
N ARG A 178 18.18 -0.92 17.60
CA ARG A 178 19.59 -0.71 17.28
C ARG A 178 19.88 -1.05 15.81
N THR A 179 19.51 -0.15 14.91
CA THR A 179 19.78 -0.26 13.48
C THR A 179 19.95 1.12 12.86
N VAL A 180 20.72 1.18 11.78
CA VAL A 180 20.82 2.34 10.88
C VAL A 180 20.50 1.95 9.44
N VAL A 181 20.05 0.71 9.23
CA VAL A 181 19.75 0.15 7.90
C VAL A 181 18.23 0.07 7.73
N ILE A 182 17.70 0.84 6.78
CA ILE A 182 16.25 0.88 6.50
C ILE A 182 15.82 -0.45 5.90
N GLY A 183 14.97 -1.19 6.62
CA GLY A 183 14.38 -2.46 6.16
C GLY A 183 15.33 -3.67 6.21
N GLY A 184 16.60 -3.46 6.58
CA GLY A 184 17.56 -4.53 6.78
C GLY A 184 17.29 -5.36 8.03
N LEU A 185 17.81 -6.59 8.06
CA LEU A 185 17.78 -7.46 9.23
C LEU A 185 19.00 -7.21 10.12
N ASN A 186 18.79 -7.31 11.42
CA ASN A 186 19.88 -7.33 12.39
C ASN A 186 20.41 -8.76 12.50
N PRO A 187 21.69 -9.03 12.18
CA PRO A 187 22.26 -10.38 12.24
C PRO A 187 22.31 -10.96 13.65
N ASP A 188 22.28 -10.12 14.69
CA ASP A 188 22.28 -10.57 16.08
C ASP A 188 20.88 -10.97 16.57
N TYR A 189 19.80 -10.70 15.79
CA TYR A 189 18.46 -11.10 16.13
C TYR A 189 18.09 -12.43 15.42
N PRO A 190 17.61 -13.44 16.15
CA PRO A 190 17.27 -14.73 15.55
C PRO A 190 15.99 -14.63 14.72
N GLY A 191 16.14 -14.41 13.42
CA GLY A 191 15.03 -14.30 12.47
C GLY A 191 14.82 -12.88 11.95
N ASP A 192 13.57 -12.50 11.75
CA ASP A 192 13.16 -11.20 11.24
C ASP A 192 12.55 -10.34 12.36
N GLN A 193 13.28 -9.32 12.80
CA GLN A 193 12.83 -8.44 13.89
C GLN A 193 11.58 -7.62 13.51
N TRP A 194 11.23 -7.51 12.23
CA TRP A 194 10.06 -6.79 11.75
C TRP A 194 8.83 -7.68 11.63
N HIS A 195 9.00 -9.00 11.72
CA HIS A 195 7.95 -9.99 11.49
C HIS A 195 6.68 -9.74 12.32
N HIS A 196 6.83 -9.40 13.61
CA HIS A 196 5.67 -9.14 14.46
C HIS A 196 4.84 -7.95 13.96
N GLY A 197 5.49 -6.83 13.66
CA GLY A 197 4.82 -5.62 13.16
C GLY A 197 4.14 -5.87 11.81
N LEU A 198 4.84 -6.51 10.87
CA LEU A 198 4.30 -6.87 9.57
C LEU A 198 3.11 -7.84 9.69
N SER A 199 3.22 -8.87 10.51
CA SER A 199 2.14 -9.85 10.71
C SER A 199 0.91 -9.22 11.36
N LEU A 200 1.09 -8.34 12.35
CA LEU A 200 0.01 -7.62 12.99
C LEU A 200 -0.69 -6.68 12.00
N LEU A 201 0.07 -5.98 11.16
CA LEU A 201 -0.44 -5.11 10.11
C LEU A 201 -1.27 -5.92 9.10
N VAL A 202 -0.76 -7.03 8.58
CA VAL A 202 -1.49 -7.90 7.64
C VAL A 202 -2.77 -8.42 8.25
N MET A 203 -2.71 -8.98 9.46
CA MET A 203 -3.88 -9.49 10.17
C MET A 203 -4.96 -8.40 10.33
N THR A 204 -4.54 -7.20 10.72
CA THR A 204 -5.44 -6.06 10.89
C THR A 204 -6.04 -5.64 9.55
N CYS A 205 -5.25 -5.49 8.51
CA CYS A 205 -5.74 -5.14 7.18
C CYS A 205 -6.81 -6.14 6.71
N ARG A 206 -6.55 -7.45 6.84
CA ARG A 206 -7.53 -8.47 6.42
C ARG A 206 -8.81 -8.45 7.24
N ALA A 207 -8.71 -8.19 8.56
CA ALA A 207 -9.88 -8.09 9.43
C ALA A 207 -10.79 -6.90 9.04
N TYR A 208 -10.21 -5.80 8.57
CA TYR A 208 -10.94 -4.57 8.25
C TYR A 208 -11.09 -4.30 6.73
N GLY A 209 -10.73 -5.26 5.88
CA GLY A 209 -10.92 -5.17 4.43
C GLY A 209 -9.93 -4.24 3.72
N LEU A 210 -8.78 -4.00 4.31
CA LEU A 210 -7.73 -3.10 3.81
C LEU A 210 -6.64 -3.87 3.07
N ARG A 211 -5.88 -3.15 2.21
CA ARG A 211 -4.63 -3.64 1.65
C ARG A 211 -3.50 -3.47 2.65
N ALA A 212 -2.52 -4.38 2.59
CA ALA A 212 -1.34 -4.40 3.46
C ALA A 212 -0.09 -4.20 2.61
N ILE A 213 0.65 -3.13 2.87
CA ILE A 213 1.79 -2.70 2.07
C ILE A 213 3.05 -2.63 2.94
N ASP A 214 4.16 -3.12 2.41
CA ASP A 214 5.47 -2.99 3.04
C ASP A 214 6.15 -1.68 2.62
N GLY A 215 6.90 -1.10 3.52
CA GLY A 215 7.60 0.17 3.35
C GLY A 215 8.92 0.05 2.57
N PRO A 216 9.78 1.06 2.72
CA PRO A 216 11.02 1.16 1.96
C PRO A 216 12.08 0.11 2.37
N PHE A 217 12.99 -0.14 1.43
CA PHE A 217 14.28 -0.79 1.67
C PHE A 217 15.38 0.17 1.20
N GLY A 218 16.28 0.56 2.12
CA GLY A 218 17.16 1.70 1.92
C GLY A 218 18.28 1.49 0.91
N ASP A 219 18.82 0.26 0.81
CA ASP A 219 19.92 -0.01 -0.12
C ASP A 219 19.38 -0.41 -1.50
N PHE A 220 19.31 0.56 -2.41
CA PHE A 220 18.90 0.31 -3.80
C PHE A 220 20.00 -0.28 -4.68
N ASN A 221 21.23 -0.43 -4.16
CA ASN A 221 22.35 -1.10 -4.84
C ASN A 221 22.41 -2.59 -4.51
N ASP A 222 21.59 -3.08 -3.57
CA ASP A 222 21.48 -4.49 -3.23
C ASP A 222 20.09 -5.06 -3.63
N PRO A 223 19.92 -5.45 -4.92
CA PRO A 223 18.68 -6.01 -5.42
C PRO A 223 18.30 -7.34 -4.76
N ASP A 224 19.29 -8.15 -4.35
CA ASP A 224 19.03 -9.46 -3.75
C ASP A 224 18.47 -9.30 -2.34
N ALA A 225 18.99 -8.39 -1.54
CA ALA A 225 18.45 -8.08 -0.22
C ALA A 225 17.04 -7.47 -0.32
N TYR A 226 16.80 -6.59 -1.32
CA TYR A 226 15.44 -6.07 -1.60
C TYR A 226 14.45 -7.21 -1.90
N ILE A 227 14.83 -8.11 -2.82
CA ILE A 227 14.00 -9.27 -3.21
C ILE A 227 13.75 -10.18 -2.00
N ALA A 228 14.78 -10.45 -1.20
CA ALA A 228 14.65 -11.27 0.01
C ALA A 228 13.66 -10.65 1.02
N SER A 229 13.76 -9.33 1.24
CA SER A 229 12.82 -8.58 2.07
C SER A 229 11.39 -8.66 1.52
N ALA A 230 11.21 -8.38 0.23
CA ALA A 230 9.90 -8.44 -0.42
C ALA A 230 9.26 -9.85 -0.38
N LYS A 231 10.05 -10.91 -0.58
CA LYS A 231 9.58 -12.30 -0.48
C LYS A 231 9.11 -12.67 0.92
N ARG A 232 9.83 -12.24 1.98
CA ARG A 232 9.40 -12.47 3.36
C ARG A 232 8.06 -11.78 3.63
N ALA A 233 7.91 -10.52 3.19
CA ALA A 233 6.67 -9.76 3.31
C ALA A 233 5.52 -10.43 2.53
N ALA A 234 5.73 -10.82 1.28
CA ALA A 234 4.73 -11.51 0.46
C ALA A 234 4.27 -12.83 1.09
N ALA A 235 5.18 -13.60 1.70
CA ALA A 235 4.88 -14.88 2.33
C ALA A 235 3.87 -14.77 3.49
N ILE A 236 3.79 -13.62 4.16
CA ILE A 236 2.82 -13.39 5.24
C ILE A 236 1.58 -12.63 4.80
N GLY A 237 1.46 -12.28 3.50
CA GLY A 237 0.25 -11.70 2.94
C GLY A 237 0.32 -10.19 2.65
N ILE A 238 1.50 -9.60 2.62
CA ILE A 238 1.72 -8.26 2.07
C ILE A 238 1.48 -8.29 0.56
N GLU A 239 0.90 -7.23 0.01
CA GLU A 239 0.49 -7.13 -1.41
C GLU A 239 1.45 -6.32 -2.27
N GLY A 240 2.30 -5.52 -1.67
CA GLY A 240 3.26 -4.67 -2.39
C GLY A 240 4.29 -4.03 -1.48
N LYS A 241 5.23 -3.32 -2.07
CA LYS A 241 6.35 -2.69 -1.37
C LYS A 241 6.73 -1.37 -2.00
N TRP A 242 7.22 -0.45 -1.17
CA TRP A 242 7.75 0.82 -1.66
C TRP A 242 9.02 0.62 -2.48
N ALA A 243 9.12 1.43 -3.53
CA ALA A 243 10.32 1.65 -4.33
C ALA A 243 10.78 3.10 -4.11
N ILE A 244 11.94 3.30 -3.50
CA ILE A 244 12.57 4.62 -3.32
C ILE A 244 13.52 4.96 -4.47
N HIS A 245 13.77 3.99 -5.36
CA HIS A 245 14.55 4.14 -6.58
C HIS A 245 13.89 3.34 -7.72
N PRO A 246 13.95 3.82 -8.98
CA PRO A 246 13.34 3.10 -10.12
C PRO A 246 13.81 1.65 -10.30
N SER A 247 15.05 1.31 -9.93
CA SER A 247 15.58 -0.06 -10.00
C SER A 247 14.82 -1.08 -9.14
N GLN A 248 14.09 -0.62 -8.12
CA GLN A 248 13.32 -1.49 -7.22
C GLN A 248 11.92 -1.83 -7.78
N ILE A 249 11.42 -1.09 -8.76
CA ILE A 249 10.03 -1.22 -9.27
C ILE A 249 9.78 -2.62 -9.85
N ASP A 250 10.60 -3.04 -10.81
CA ASP A 250 10.41 -4.33 -11.49
C ASP A 250 10.68 -5.51 -10.55
N LEU A 251 11.54 -5.31 -9.55
CA LEU A 251 11.79 -6.31 -8.50
C LEU A 251 10.53 -6.53 -7.65
N ALA A 252 9.89 -5.44 -7.21
CA ALA A 252 8.62 -5.51 -6.48
C ALA A 252 7.52 -6.13 -7.35
N ASN A 253 7.33 -5.64 -8.56
CA ASN A 253 6.34 -6.17 -9.49
C ASN A 253 6.50 -7.69 -9.70
N LYS A 254 7.74 -8.17 -9.83
CA LYS A 254 8.03 -9.60 -9.98
C LYS A 254 7.67 -10.40 -8.73
N VAL A 255 8.05 -9.91 -7.54
CA VAL A 255 7.82 -10.65 -6.28
C VAL A 255 6.33 -10.71 -5.92
N PHE A 256 5.61 -9.62 -6.10
CA PHE A 256 4.18 -9.53 -5.75
C PHE A 256 3.23 -9.95 -6.88
N SER A 257 3.77 -10.49 -7.98
CA SER A 257 2.97 -11.18 -9.01
C SER A 257 3.03 -12.68 -8.78
N PRO A 258 1.88 -13.37 -8.74
CA PRO A 258 1.90 -14.82 -8.61
C PRO A 258 2.57 -15.46 -9.84
N PRO A 259 3.50 -16.42 -9.65
CA PRO A 259 4.10 -17.16 -10.74
C PRO A 259 3.05 -17.92 -11.57
N GLU A 260 3.25 -18.05 -12.87
CA GLU A 260 2.31 -18.74 -13.77
C GLU A 260 1.96 -20.16 -13.31
N ALA A 261 2.94 -20.88 -12.78
CA ALA A 261 2.73 -22.22 -12.24
C ALA A 261 1.73 -22.23 -11.06
N GLU A 262 1.78 -21.21 -10.19
CA GLU A 262 0.84 -21.06 -9.08
C GLU A 262 -0.56 -20.70 -9.59
N VAL A 263 -0.65 -19.80 -10.56
CA VAL A 263 -1.93 -19.43 -11.21
C VAL A 263 -2.58 -20.64 -11.85
N ASN A 264 -1.81 -21.43 -12.61
CA ASN A 264 -2.32 -22.64 -13.27
C ASN A 264 -2.76 -23.70 -12.24
N LYS A 265 -2.01 -23.88 -11.16
CA LYS A 265 -2.42 -24.77 -10.07
C LYS A 265 -3.69 -24.27 -9.37
N ALA A 266 -3.81 -22.98 -9.10
CA ALA A 266 -5.01 -22.38 -8.51
C ALA A 266 -6.25 -22.60 -9.39
N LYS A 267 -6.14 -22.41 -10.71
CA LYS A 267 -7.24 -22.71 -11.64
C LYS A 267 -7.66 -24.18 -11.60
N ARG A 268 -6.71 -25.12 -11.62
CA ARG A 268 -6.98 -26.56 -11.51
C ARG A 268 -7.70 -26.93 -10.19
N ILE A 269 -7.30 -26.29 -9.06
CA ILE A 269 -7.98 -26.50 -7.78
C ILE A 269 -9.46 -26.08 -7.87
N LEU A 270 -9.74 -24.91 -8.46
CA LEU A 270 -11.12 -24.43 -8.61
C LEU A 270 -11.94 -25.32 -9.54
N GLU A 271 -11.38 -25.77 -10.65
CA GLU A 271 -12.03 -26.69 -11.60
C GLU A 271 -12.38 -28.03 -10.97
N GLU A 272 -11.46 -28.66 -10.22
CA GLU A 272 -11.71 -29.93 -9.56
C GLU A 272 -12.75 -29.84 -8.45
N LEU A 273 -12.74 -28.73 -7.68
CA LEU A 273 -13.75 -28.49 -6.65
C LEU A 273 -15.13 -28.22 -7.26
N GLU A 274 -15.21 -27.54 -8.40
CA GLU A 274 -16.48 -27.35 -9.13
C GLU A 274 -17.04 -28.68 -9.63
N LYS A 275 -16.19 -29.60 -10.14
CA LYS A 275 -16.61 -30.95 -10.54
C LYS A 275 -17.14 -31.74 -9.34
N ALA A 276 -16.39 -31.73 -8.23
CA ALA A 276 -16.79 -32.40 -7.01
C ALA A 276 -18.13 -31.89 -6.46
N ALA A 277 -18.35 -30.57 -6.50
CA ALA A 277 -19.61 -29.95 -6.09
C ALA A 277 -20.80 -30.41 -6.96
N LYS A 278 -20.64 -30.58 -8.27
CA LYS A 278 -21.65 -31.13 -9.17
C LYS A 278 -21.99 -32.60 -8.84
N GLU A 279 -21.07 -33.34 -8.24
CA GLU A 279 -21.25 -34.71 -7.73
C GLU A 279 -21.76 -34.75 -6.28
N GLY A 280 -22.08 -33.61 -5.65
CA GLY A 280 -22.52 -33.52 -4.28
C GLY A 280 -21.43 -33.73 -3.23
N LYS A 281 -20.15 -33.59 -3.62
CA LYS A 281 -18.98 -33.76 -2.73
C LYS A 281 -18.46 -32.40 -2.28
N GLY A 282 -18.09 -32.25 -1.00
CA GLY A 282 -17.50 -31.03 -0.43
C GLY A 282 -15.97 -30.95 -0.53
N ALA A 283 -15.32 -32.01 -0.98
CA ALA A 283 -13.86 -32.11 -1.13
C ALA A 283 -13.50 -32.95 -2.34
N ALA A 284 -12.29 -32.76 -2.86
CA ALA A 284 -11.73 -33.52 -3.97
C ALA A 284 -10.26 -33.87 -3.70
N GLN A 285 -9.64 -34.60 -4.62
CA GLN A 285 -8.21 -34.89 -4.61
C GLN A 285 -7.56 -34.31 -5.88
N LEU A 286 -6.49 -33.55 -5.70
CA LEU A 286 -5.67 -33.05 -6.80
C LEU A 286 -4.18 -33.29 -6.52
N ASP A 287 -3.46 -33.91 -7.46
CA ASP A 287 -2.04 -34.21 -7.36
C ASP A 287 -1.68 -34.97 -6.04
N GLY A 288 -2.54 -35.93 -5.62
CA GLY A 288 -2.34 -36.72 -4.39
C GLY A 288 -2.65 -35.97 -3.09
N ARG A 289 -3.23 -34.76 -3.13
CA ARG A 289 -3.57 -33.97 -1.97
C ARG A 289 -5.07 -33.71 -1.91
N MET A 290 -5.62 -33.72 -0.69
CA MET A 290 -6.99 -33.30 -0.46
C MET A 290 -7.12 -31.78 -0.65
N ILE A 291 -8.18 -31.37 -1.34
CA ILE A 291 -8.60 -29.98 -1.54
C ILE A 291 -10.06 -29.82 -1.12
N ASP A 292 -10.40 -28.68 -0.56
CA ASP A 292 -11.71 -28.35 -0.01
C ASP A 292 -12.05 -26.86 -0.18
N ALA A 293 -13.09 -26.38 0.50
CA ALA A 293 -13.49 -24.98 0.47
C ALA A 293 -12.40 -24.00 0.97
N ALA A 294 -11.48 -24.41 1.83
CA ALA A 294 -10.35 -23.58 2.23
C ALA A 294 -9.35 -23.44 1.08
N SER A 295 -9.07 -24.55 0.38
CA SER A 295 -8.24 -24.58 -0.83
C SER A 295 -8.83 -23.70 -1.94
N ALA A 296 -10.18 -23.70 -2.10
CA ALA A 296 -10.86 -22.82 -3.06
C ALA A 296 -10.58 -21.34 -2.77
N ARG A 297 -10.75 -20.90 -1.52
CA ARG A 297 -10.50 -19.51 -1.13
C ARG A 297 -9.04 -19.08 -1.35
N MET A 298 -8.08 -19.97 -1.08
CA MET A 298 -6.67 -19.71 -1.37
C MET A 298 -6.43 -19.55 -2.86
N ALA A 299 -7.00 -20.44 -3.68
CA ALA A 299 -6.88 -20.40 -5.14
C ALA A 299 -7.56 -19.16 -5.75
N GLU A 300 -8.74 -18.78 -5.25
CA GLU A 300 -9.45 -17.56 -5.68
C GLU A 300 -8.59 -16.31 -5.46
N ASN A 301 -7.89 -16.19 -4.33
CA ASN A 301 -7.00 -15.06 -4.07
C ASN A 301 -5.92 -14.93 -5.15
N ILE A 302 -5.25 -16.03 -5.52
CA ILE A 302 -4.21 -16.04 -6.56
C ILE A 302 -4.79 -15.66 -7.93
N VAL A 303 -5.92 -16.26 -8.29
CA VAL A 303 -6.58 -15.98 -9.58
C VAL A 303 -7.06 -14.53 -9.67
N ASN A 304 -7.58 -13.96 -8.57
CA ASN A 304 -8.06 -12.59 -8.54
C ASN A 304 -6.93 -11.57 -8.67
N ILE A 305 -5.79 -11.78 -7.99
CA ILE A 305 -4.60 -10.95 -8.17
C ILE A 305 -4.13 -11.02 -9.63
N ASN A 306 -4.04 -12.22 -10.22
CA ASN A 306 -3.63 -12.38 -11.60
C ASN A 306 -4.58 -11.67 -12.58
N LYS A 307 -5.91 -11.75 -12.37
CA LYS A 307 -6.89 -11.01 -13.17
C LYS A 307 -6.69 -9.50 -13.07
N LEU A 308 -6.42 -8.99 -11.87
CA LEU A 308 -6.17 -7.56 -11.65
C LEU A 308 -4.91 -7.10 -12.41
N ILE A 309 -3.86 -7.91 -12.42
CA ILE A 309 -2.62 -7.62 -13.17
C ILE A 309 -2.89 -7.61 -14.69
N GLN A 310 -3.67 -8.57 -15.19
CA GLN A 310 -3.98 -8.67 -16.62
C GLN A 310 -4.97 -7.60 -17.12
N GLY A 311 -5.81 -7.10 -16.26
CA GLY A 311 -6.78 -6.04 -16.58
C GLY A 311 -6.19 -4.62 -16.60
N LYS A 312 -4.88 -4.49 -16.35
CA LYS A 312 -4.15 -3.23 -16.36
C LYS A 312 -3.70 -2.77 -17.80
#